data_6beec1267bb14c157434fa311423c797
#
_entry.id   6beec1267bb14c157434fa311423c797
#
_cell.length_a   1.000
_cell.length_b   1.000
_cell.length_c   1.000
_cell.angle_alpha   90.00
_cell.angle_beta   90.00
_cell.angle_gamma   90.00
#
_symmetry.space_group_name_H-M   'P 1'
#
loop_
_entity.id
_entity.type
_entity.pdbx_description
1 polymer ?
#
loop_
_entity_poly.entity_id
_entity_poly.type
_entity_poly.pdbx_seq_one_letter_code
_entity_poly.pdbx_strand_id
1 'polypeptide(L)'
;MKNILKLSLVSLASLTLAAGCIQETFPQTNYVTTTQAQVPGAIDRFVDAITATLCGFPNYGGGTDANDFGYPRFYIAWDSMGQDLVQPNLTNGWFNDWYTIRRLGGTTGNSQYAWTILYGHIKACNAVLASVGAEPEDNALKPGAGIAYFYRAYFYLDLAQMFANKPCYVDGEAETVPWVDEATTVEQLRENPRLKNKDMFEHIISDLDHAEEYLAFYRRADKYTPDVACAYGLKARAYLLMGDWAKAREYAKKAQAGYTLMDEAAYTSRETGFNTPNSSWMLGMTFKSDNPCIQANDADSSWGSWMCMEINPATSGCGYAANYGRPIHIDRHLYETVPDTDFRKKCFADFAIDGMGEEEAIAALSAYTNHPDWIYETNKGNGNPNGGTNFKFRTAGGEAGRNNQYIGFVVAVPMMRVEEMYLIEAEAAGRMNEAEGIALLTNFAKTRDANYVYGTHNEAYYNKTTSAFINEIWWQRRIEFWGEGLATKDIKRLQKGVIRSYPGTNHYETNRYNKETTPDWMNFCIVQTETNYNTACTNNPEPDYPLKDSEEVTTF
;
A
#
# COMPACT_ATOMS: atom_id res chain seq x y z
N MET A 1 -77.56 28.32 21.21
CA MET A 1 -77.26 27.20 20.28
C MET A 1 -76.55 27.60 19.00
N LYS A 2 -76.79 28.77 18.39
CA LYS A 2 -76.10 29.18 17.14
C LYS A 2 -74.59 29.46 17.29
N ASN A 3 -74.11 29.83 18.48
CA ASN A 3 -72.69 30.14 18.68
C ASN A 3 -71.84 28.91 19.03
N ILE A 4 -72.43 27.84 19.52
CA ILE A 4 -71.76 26.58 19.79
C ILE A 4 -71.50 25.80 18.48
N LEU A 5 -72.41 25.90 17.51
CA LEU A 5 -72.26 25.26 16.21
C LEU A 5 -71.17 25.93 15.36
N LYS A 6 -70.94 27.23 15.54
CA LYS A 6 -69.86 27.94 14.83
C LYS A 6 -68.46 27.63 15.39
N LEU A 7 -68.36 27.40 16.70
CA LEU A 7 -67.07 26.98 17.29
C LEU A 7 -66.70 25.54 16.92
N SER A 8 -67.67 24.63 16.83
CA SER A 8 -67.43 23.24 16.44
C SER A 8 -67.06 23.08 14.95
N LEU A 9 -67.57 23.96 14.07
CA LEU A 9 -67.16 23.93 12.64
C LEU A 9 -65.76 24.53 12.43
N VAL A 10 -65.33 25.53 13.20
CA VAL A 10 -63.97 26.11 13.14
C VAL A 10 -62.96 25.12 13.70
N SER A 11 -63.27 24.41 14.79
CA SER A 11 -62.38 23.39 15.34
C SER A 11 -62.23 22.15 14.45
N LEU A 12 -63.29 21.76 13.67
CA LEU A 12 -63.20 20.66 12.74
C LEU A 12 -62.42 21.05 11.46
N ALA A 13 -62.52 22.30 10.99
CA ALA A 13 -61.77 22.83 9.87
C ALA A 13 -60.27 23.02 10.20
N SER A 14 -59.94 23.33 11.44
CA SER A 14 -58.51 23.43 11.87
C SER A 14 -57.86 22.06 12.09
N LEU A 15 -58.64 21.02 12.41
CA LEU A 15 -58.09 19.64 12.49
C LEU A 15 -57.88 18.99 11.10
N THR A 16 -58.64 19.38 10.11
CA THR A 16 -58.43 18.89 8.73
C THR A 16 -57.31 19.58 7.96
N LEU A 17 -56.91 20.80 8.41
CA LEU A 17 -55.73 21.50 7.88
C LEU A 17 -54.42 21.03 8.53
N ALA A 18 -54.45 20.33 9.66
CA ALA A 18 -53.29 19.74 10.30
C ALA A 18 -52.95 18.31 9.78
N ALA A 19 -53.85 17.73 8.97
CA ALA A 19 -53.64 16.44 8.31
C ALA A 19 -53.12 16.59 6.86
N GLY A 20 -52.60 17.75 6.50
CA GLY A 20 -51.79 17.90 5.29
C GLY A 20 -50.53 17.09 5.47
N CYS A 21 -50.41 15.98 4.73
CA CYS A 21 -49.17 15.26 4.60
C CYS A 21 -48.05 16.28 4.40
N ILE A 22 -47.10 16.35 5.34
CA ILE A 22 -45.78 16.91 5.08
C ILE A 22 -45.22 15.94 4.03
N GLN A 23 -45.46 16.21 2.75
CA GLN A 23 -44.64 15.60 1.71
C GLN A 23 -43.26 16.22 1.91
N GLU A 24 -42.32 15.39 2.32
CA GLU A 24 -40.90 15.74 2.21
C GLU A 24 -40.63 16.17 0.78
N THR A 25 -40.61 17.47 0.52
CA THR A 25 -40.15 18.03 -0.75
C THR A 25 -38.65 18.05 -0.70
N PHE A 26 -38.03 17.01 -1.24
CA PHE A 26 -36.61 17.01 -1.47
C PHE A 26 -36.22 18.17 -2.41
N PRO A 27 -35.17 18.92 -2.13
CA PRO A 27 -34.68 19.95 -3.03
C PRO A 27 -34.44 19.31 -4.42
N GLN A 28 -35.02 19.88 -5.47
CA GLN A 28 -34.86 19.34 -6.84
C GLN A 28 -33.39 19.39 -7.33
N THR A 29 -32.50 20.03 -6.59
CA THR A 29 -31.07 20.15 -6.87
C THR A 29 -30.20 19.12 -6.13
N ASN A 30 -30.76 18.39 -5.15
CA ASN A 30 -30.03 17.38 -4.39
C ASN A 30 -30.71 16.01 -4.57
N TYR A 31 -29.93 15.03 -5.02
CA TYR A 31 -30.39 13.64 -5.06
C TYR A 31 -30.36 13.06 -3.64
N VAL A 32 -31.43 12.37 -3.24
CA VAL A 32 -31.41 11.57 -2.01
C VAL A 32 -30.64 10.27 -2.26
N THR A 33 -30.14 9.66 -1.21
CA THR A 33 -29.29 8.46 -1.28
C THR A 33 -29.90 7.38 -2.19
N THR A 34 -31.20 7.16 -2.10
CA THR A 34 -31.92 6.16 -2.92
C THR A 34 -32.05 6.50 -4.40
N THR A 35 -31.85 7.76 -4.80
CA THR A 35 -31.96 8.20 -6.21
C THR A 35 -30.58 8.50 -6.82
N GLN A 36 -29.54 8.59 -6.04
CA GLN A 36 -28.17 8.84 -6.52
C GLN A 36 -27.68 7.74 -7.47
N ALA A 37 -28.00 6.49 -7.17
CA ALA A 37 -27.61 5.34 -7.98
C ALA A 37 -28.26 5.32 -9.37
N GLN A 38 -29.39 6.02 -9.56
CA GLN A 38 -30.16 6.07 -10.81
C GLN A 38 -29.69 7.17 -11.77
N VAL A 39 -28.74 8.01 -11.34
CA VAL A 39 -28.23 9.11 -12.17
C VAL A 39 -27.21 8.57 -13.19
N PRO A 40 -27.27 8.94 -14.49
CA PRO A 40 -26.26 8.56 -15.45
C PRO A 40 -24.83 8.91 -14.95
N GLY A 41 -23.90 7.96 -15.03
CA GLY A 41 -22.54 8.09 -14.51
C GLY A 41 -22.41 8.01 -12.98
N ALA A 42 -23.42 7.50 -12.28
CA ALA A 42 -23.38 7.32 -10.82
C ALA A 42 -22.26 6.36 -10.40
N ILE A 43 -22.05 5.27 -11.15
CA ILE A 43 -20.98 4.30 -10.85
C ILE A 43 -19.61 4.96 -10.89
N ASP A 44 -19.32 5.75 -11.92
CA ASP A 44 -18.04 6.45 -12.03
C ASP A 44 -17.81 7.38 -10.83
N ARG A 45 -18.85 8.07 -10.37
CA ARG A 45 -18.78 8.92 -9.16
C ARG A 45 -18.59 8.13 -7.87
N PHE A 46 -19.18 6.96 -7.76
CA PHE A 46 -18.97 6.08 -6.61
C PHE A 46 -17.55 5.52 -6.60
N VAL A 47 -17.03 5.12 -7.76
CA VAL A 47 -15.62 4.72 -7.91
C VAL A 47 -14.70 5.87 -7.53
N ASP A 48 -14.95 7.07 -8.07
CA ASP A 48 -14.18 8.26 -7.73
C ASP A 48 -14.25 8.59 -6.23
N ALA A 49 -15.39 8.42 -5.58
CA ALA A 49 -15.54 8.64 -4.13
C ALA A 49 -14.64 7.73 -3.30
N ILE A 50 -14.37 6.49 -3.75
CA ILE A 50 -13.47 5.55 -3.09
C ILE A 50 -12.01 5.85 -3.44
N THR A 51 -11.71 6.16 -4.71
CA THR A 51 -10.35 6.23 -5.24
C THR A 51 -9.75 7.63 -5.23
N ALA A 52 -10.56 8.70 -5.17
CA ALA A 52 -10.10 10.08 -5.26
C ALA A 52 -9.09 10.48 -4.16
N THR A 53 -9.17 9.82 -2.99
CA THR A 53 -8.28 10.08 -1.86
C THR A 53 -7.14 9.07 -1.74
N LEU A 54 -7.04 8.10 -2.65
CA LEU A 54 -5.91 7.15 -2.64
C LEU A 54 -4.57 7.87 -2.78
N CYS A 55 -4.48 8.85 -3.68
CA CYS A 55 -3.29 9.69 -3.90
C CYS A 55 -3.58 11.15 -3.52
N GLY A 56 -4.31 11.39 -2.45
CA GLY A 56 -4.69 12.71 -1.99
C GLY A 56 -4.11 13.04 -0.62
N PHE A 57 -4.23 14.31 -0.23
CA PHE A 57 -4.06 14.71 1.15
C PHE A 57 -5.26 14.23 1.96
N PRO A 58 -5.07 13.42 2.97
CA PRO A 58 -6.14 13.14 3.92
C PRO A 58 -6.38 14.30 4.90
N ASN A 59 -5.57 15.37 4.83
CA ASN A 59 -5.64 16.55 5.68
C ASN A 59 -5.68 16.18 7.18
N TYR A 60 -4.85 15.22 7.55
CA TYR A 60 -4.72 14.79 8.92
C TYR A 60 -3.95 15.85 9.73
N GLY A 61 -4.55 16.36 10.79
CA GLY A 61 -3.91 17.37 11.64
C GLY A 61 -3.94 18.80 11.12
N GLY A 62 -4.58 19.08 9.97
CA GLY A 62 -4.80 20.43 9.45
C GLY A 62 -3.61 21.07 8.74
N GLY A 63 -2.55 20.30 8.45
CA GLY A 63 -1.35 20.73 7.73
C GLY A 63 -1.16 19.99 6.40
N THR A 64 -0.25 20.52 5.57
CA THR A 64 0.21 19.90 4.33
C THR A 64 1.62 19.40 4.52
N ASP A 65 1.77 18.27 5.23
CA ASP A 65 3.09 17.69 5.47
C ASP A 65 3.60 16.96 4.23
N ALA A 66 4.90 16.98 4.00
CA ALA A 66 5.52 16.37 2.82
C ALA A 66 5.37 14.85 2.73
N ASN A 67 5.00 14.17 3.80
CA ASN A 67 4.70 12.75 3.83
C ASN A 67 3.19 12.43 3.81
N ASP A 68 2.33 13.42 3.54
CA ASP A 68 0.88 13.28 3.59
C ASP A 68 0.28 13.25 2.18
N PHE A 69 0.50 12.15 1.45
CA PHE A 69 0.07 11.98 0.07
C PHE A 69 -0.81 10.74 -0.15
N GLY A 70 -1.54 10.34 0.88
CA GLY A 70 -2.52 9.28 0.78
C GLY A 70 -1.93 7.87 0.95
N TYR A 71 -2.56 6.88 0.32
CA TYR A 71 -2.23 5.48 0.51
C TYR A 71 -0.78 5.11 0.11
N PRO A 72 -0.16 5.64 -0.97
CA PRO A 72 1.22 5.32 -1.33
C PRO A 72 2.25 5.64 -0.24
N ARG A 73 1.94 6.57 0.67
CA ARG A 73 2.76 6.86 1.85
C ARG A 73 3.09 5.61 2.65
N PHE A 74 2.12 4.70 2.76
CA PHE A 74 2.29 3.48 3.56
C PHE A 74 3.38 2.57 3.02
N TYR A 75 3.65 2.56 1.72
CA TYR A 75 4.72 1.76 1.14
C TYR A 75 6.09 2.16 1.71
N ILE A 76 6.34 3.48 1.78
CA ILE A 76 7.58 3.99 2.38
C ILE A 76 7.58 3.79 3.90
N ALA A 77 6.48 4.14 4.56
CA ALA A 77 6.37 4.05 6.01
C ALA A 77 6.57 2.62 6.52
N TRP A 78 5.88 1.64 5.92
CA TRP A 78 5.96 0.24 6.34
C TRP A 78 7.30 -0.38 6.00
N ASP A 79 7.78 -0.22 4.77
CA ASP A 79 9.04 -0.81 4.35
C ASP A 79 10.22 -0.21 5.11
N SER A 80 10.10 1.05 5.58
CA SER A 80 11.09 1.69 6.49
C SER A 80 11.20 1.02 7.86
N MET A 81 10.20 0.26 8.32
CA MET A 81 10.28 -0.46 9.59
C MET A 81 11.06 -1.79 9.50
N GLY A 82 11.27 -2.28 8.29
CA GLY A 82 12.09 -3.46 7.97
C GLY A 82 13.57 -3.15 7.79
N GLN A 83 14.23 -3.94 6.97
CA GLN A 83 15.64 -3.74 6.60
C GLN A 83 15.85 -3.33 5.15
N ASP A 84 14.93 -3.66 4.23
CA ASP A 84 15.18 -3.57 2.78
C ASP A 84 15.19 -2.14 2.24
N LEU A 85 14.48 -1.23 2.92
CA LEU A 85 14.40 0.17 2.57
C LEU A 85 15.22 1.00 3.56
N VAL A 86 16.27 1.64 3.07
CA VAL A 86 17.24 2.39 3.88
C VAL A 86 17.06 3.89 3.67
N GLN A 87 16.96 4.65 4.76
CA GLN A 87 17.01 6.09 4.74
C GLN A 87 18.41 6.56 5.17
N PRO A 88 19.25 7.04 4.24
CA PRO A 88 20.67 7.31 4.52
C PRO A 88 20.88 8.58 5.36
N ASN A 89 19.90 9.46 5.39
CA ASN A 89 19.98 10.73 6.10
C ASN A 89 18.71 10.99 6.92
N LEU A 90 18.89 11.31 8.21
CA LEU A 90 17.80 11.53 9.15
C LEU A 90 17.37 13.00 9.29
N THR A 91 18.06 13.96 8.66
CA THR A 91 17.65 15.36 8.70
C THR A 91 16.52 15.62 7.71
N ASN A 92 15.50 16.36 8.09
CA ASN A 92 14.25 16.59 7.31
C ASN A 92 13.52 15.30 6.90
N GLY A 93 13.66 14.22 7.67
CA GLY A 93 13.05 12.95 7.33
C GLY A 93 11.64 12.84 7.87
N TRP A 94 10.65 13.14 7.05
CA TRP A 94 9.23 12.96 7.35
C TRP A 94 8.85 11.50 7.64
N PHE A 95 9.68 10.54 7.18
CA PHE A 95 9.55 9.11 7.47
C PHE A 95 10.50 8.62 8.58
N ASN A 96 11.22 9.53 9.25
CA ASN A 96 12.22 9.17 10.27
C ASN A 96 11.63 8.38 11.43
N ASP A 97 10.43 8.73 11.90
CA ASP A 97 9.79 8.03 13.01
C ASP A 97 9.56 6.55 12.71
N TRP A 98 9.24 6.23 11.43
CA TRP A 98 9.07 4.86 10.97
C TRP A 98 10.40 4.12 10.86
N TYR A 99 11.41 4.76 10.31
CA TYR A 99 12.74 4.18 10.17
C TYR A 99 13.47 4.04 11.51
N THR A 100 13.36 5.03 12.38
CA THR A 100 13.97 5.03 13.71
C THR A 100 13.14 4.29 14.76
N ILE A 101 11.98 3.76 14.37
CA ILE A 101 11.04 3.07 15.25
C ILE A 101 10.70 3.92 16.46
N ARG A 102 10.14 5.10 16.22
CA ARG A 102 9.74 6.04 17.27
C ARG A 102 8.33 6.55 17.02
N ARG A 103 7.65 6.98 18.10
CA ARG A 103 6.33 7.60 18.00
C ARG A 103 5.30 6.75 17.24
N LEU A 104 5.27 5.43 17.53
CA LEU A 104 4.33 4.47 16.95
C LEU A 104 3.25 4.02 17.94
N GLY A 105 3.19 4.62 19.13
CA GLY A 105 2.18 4.35 20.16
C GLY A 105 0.80 4.90 19.81
N GLY A 106 -0.23 4.44 20.53
CA GLY A 106 -1.64 4.77 20.26
C GLY A 106 -2.03 6.25 20.35
N THR A 107 -1.20 7.09 20.98
CA THR A 107 -1.42 8.54 21.11
C THR A 107 -0.70 9.36 20.03
N THR A 108 -0.03 8.73 19.09
CA THR A 108 0.83 9.41 18.12
C THR A 108 0.13 9.68 16.79
N GLY A 109 0.57 10.73 16.09
CA GLY A 109 0.04 11.07 14.76
C GLY A 109 0.28 9.96 13.72
N ASN A 110 1.39 9.22 13.84
CA ASN A 110 1.71 8.13 12.91
C ASN A 110 0.69 6.99 12.96
N SER A 111 0.30 6.55 14.17
CA SER A 111 -0.74 5.52 14.34
C SER A 111 -2.12 6.06 13.94
N GLN A 112 -2.42 7.31 14.30
CA GLN A 112 -3.69 7.95 13.95
C GLN A 112 -3.86 8.10 12.43
N TYR A 113 -2.79 8.41 11.70
CA TYR A 113 -2.82 8.53 10.24
C TYR A 113 -3.29 7.24 9.58
N ALA A 114 -2.69 6.10 9.94
CA ALA A 114 -3.06 4.80 9.40
C ALA A 114 -4.54 4.46 9.67
N TRP A 115 -4.99 4.66 10.90
CA TRP A 115 -6.36 4.42 11.31
C TRP A 115 -7.34 5.28 10.53
N THR A 116 -7.10 6.60 10.51
CA THR A 116 -8.01 7.57 9.89
C THR A 116 -8.15 7.34 8.39
N ILE A 117 -7.04 7.08 7.67
CA ILE A 117 -7.10 6.88 6.21
C ILE A 117 -7.82 5.58 5.87
N LEU A 118 -7.43 4.46 6.48
CA LEU A 118 -7.99 3.16 6.10
C LEU A 118 -9.47 3.06 6.47
N TYR A 119 -9.88 3.52 7.66
CA TYR A 119 -11.30 3.59 7.99
C TYR A 119 -12.06 4.67 7.21
N GLY A 120 -11.39 5.74 6.76
CA GLY A 120 -11.95 6.72 5.84
C GLY A 120 -12.32 6.08 4.49
N HIS A 121 -11.47 5.25 3.94
CA HIS A 121 -11.75 4.49 2.72
C HIS A 121 -12.83 3.43 2.93
N ILE A 122 -12.82 2.70 4.05
CA ILE A 122 -13.89 1.75 4.41
C ILE A 122 -15.24 2.47 4.51
N LYS A 123 -15.28 3.66 5.13
CA LYS A 123 -16.48 4.49 5.18
C LYS A 123 -16.97 4.87 3.77
N ALA A 124 -16.08 5.21 2.85
CA ALA A 124 -16.45 5.50 1.47
C ALA A 124 -17.04 4.26 0.77
N CYS A 125 -16.45 3.08 0.97
CA CYS A 125 -17.00 1.81 0.46
C CYS A 125 -18.39 1.54 1.03
N ASN A 126 -18.58 1.69 2.34
CA ASN A 126 -19.87 1.50 3.01
C ASN A 126 -20.93 2.49 2.50
N ALA A 127 -20.55 3.74 2.22
CA ALA A 127 -21.45 4.74 1.64
C ALA A 127 -21.92 4.35 0.22
N VAL A 128 -21.03 3.77 -0.59
CA VAL A 128 -21.40 3.23 -1.91
C VAL A 128 -22.36 2.07 -1.75
N LEU A 129 -22.06 1.08 -0.90
CA LEU A 129 -22.92 -0.08 -0.65
C LEU A 129 -24.31 0.33 -0.11
N ALA A 130 -24.37 1.29 0.80
CA ALA A 130 -25.63 1.84 1.27
C ALA A 130 -26.45 2.52 0.16
N SER A 131 -25.77 3.09 -0.86
CA SER A 131 -26.43 3.81 -1.96
C SER A 131 -26.90 2.91 -3.08
N VAL A 132 -26.10 1.88 -3.45
CA VAL A 132 -26.44 0.95 -4.56
C VAL A 132 -27.17 -0.29 -4.08
N GLY A 133 -27.17 -0.55 -2.77
CA GLY A 133 -27.58 -1.80 -2.15
C GLY A 133 -26.45 -2.81 -2.07
N ALA A 134 -26.35 -3.50 -0.94
CA ALA A 134 -25.36 -4.56 -0.74
C ALA A 134 -25.57 -5.72 -1.73
N GLU A 135 -26.83 -6.01 -2.04
CA GLU A 135 -27.25 -7.02 -3.02
C GLU A 135 -28.11 -6.35 -4.12
N PRO A 136 -27.49 -5.61 -5.06
CA PRO A 136 -28.25 -4.86 -6.06
C PRO A 136 -28.94 -5.80 -7.06
N GLU A 137 -30.27 -5.65 -7.21
CA GLU A 137 -31.07 -6.38 -8.21
C GLU A 137 -30.77 -5.89 -9.63
N ASP A 138 -30.47 -4.58 -9.77
CA ASP A 138 -30.12 -3.99 -11.06
C ASP A 138 -28.67 -4.31 -11.44
N ASN A 139 -28.51 -5.05 -12.53
CA ASN A 139 -27.19 -5.40 -13.06
C ASN A 139 -26.30 -4.19 -13.40
N ALA A 140 -26.91 -3.02 -13.66
CA ALA A 140 -26.15 -1.80 -13.91
C ALA A 140 -25.45 -1.27 -12.65
N LEU A 141 -25.91 -1.62 -11.45
CA LEU A 141 -25.34 -1.20 -10.17
C LEU A 141 -24.32 -2.20 -9.62
N LYS A 142 -24.33 -3.45 -10.07
CA LYS A 142 -23.42 -4.51 -9.61
C LYS A 142 -21.93 -4.13 -9.68
N PRO A 143 -21.42 -3.50 -10.76
CA PRO A 143 -20.02 -3.09 -10.78
C PRO A 143 -19.63 -2.12 -9.66
N GLY A 144 -20.50 -1.15 -9.34
CA GLY A 144 -20.27 -0.21 -8.23
C GLY A 144 -20.18 -0.91 -6.87
N ALA A 145 -21.10 -1.85 -6.60
CA ALA A 145 -21.06 -2.68 -5.41
C ALA A 145 -19.80 -3.56 -5.38
N GLY A 146 -19.48 -4.22 -6.49
CA GLY A 146 -18.29 -5.08 -6.62
C GLY A 146 -16.98 -4.36 -6.35
N ILE A 147 -16.85 -3.12 -6.84
CA ILE A 147 -15.68 -2.26 -6.58
C ILE A 147 -15.63 -1.86 -5.11
N ALA A 148 -16.76 -1.51 -4.50
CA ALA A 148 -16.83 -1.15 -3.08
C ALA A 148 -16.45 -2.35 -2.18
N TYR A 149 -16.97 -3.54 -2.46
CA TYR A 149 -16.59 -4.77 -1.77
C TYR A 149 -15.11 -5.09 -1.93
N PHE A 150 -14.56 -4.96 -3.15
CA PHE A 150 -13.13 -5.17 -3.38
C PHE A 150 -12.25 -4.26 -2.52
N TYR A 151 -12.53 -2.96 -2.52
CA TYR A 151 -11.72 -2.00 -1.75
C TYR A 151 -11.94 -2.14 -0.24
N ARG A 152 -13.15 -2.47 0.23
CA ARG A 152 -13.37 -2.75 1.65
C ARG A 152 -12.55 -3.95 2.12
N ALA A 153 -12.59 -5.03 1.37
CA ALA A 153 -11.75 -6.20 1.63
C ALA A 153 -10.25 -5.85 1.59
N TYR A 154 -9.81 -5.04 0.63
CA TYR A 154 -8.42 -4.62 0.50
C TYR A 154 -7.93 -3.87 1.75
N PHE A 155 -8.71 -2.89 2.23
CA PHE A 155 -8.32 -2.10 3.39
C PHE A 155 -8.42 -2.88 4.71
N TYR A 156 -9.39 -3.77 4.85
CA TYR A 156 -9.45 -4.67 6.00
C TYR A 156 -8.31 -5.69 6.00
N LEU A 157 -7.88 -6.18 4.85
CA LEU A 157 -6.72 -7.04 4.74
C LEU A 157 -5.43 -6.33 5.20
N ASP A 158 -5.29 -5.04 4.88
CA ASP A 158 -4.18 -4.22 5.37
C ASP A 158 -4.28 -4.00 6.89
N LEU A 159 -5.45 -3.60 7.39
CA LEU A 159 -5.68 -3.43 8.83
C LEU A 159 -5.40 -4.72 9.61
N ALA A 160 -5.85 -5.87 9.11
CA ALA A 160 -5.57 -7.15 9.75
C ALA A 160 -4.06 -7.41 9.85
N GLN A 161 -3.31 -7.15 8.77
CA GLN A 161 -1.85 -7.33 8.78
C GLN A 161 -1.11 -6.30 9.63
N MET A 162 -1.65 -5.09 9.79
CA MET A 162 -1.02 -4.04 10.62
C MET A 162 -1.25 -4.26 12.11
N PHE A 163 -2.46 -4.67 12.51
CA PHE A 163 -2.89 -4.69 13.91
C PHE A 163 -2.90 -6.08 14.55
N ALA A 164 -2.80 -7.18 13.78
CA ALA A 164 -2.52 -8.50 14.33
C ALA A 164 -1.01 -8.78 14.30
N ASN A 165 -0.49 -9.35 15.38
CA ASN A 165 0.95 -9.65 15.50
C ASN A 165 1.38 -10.89 14.71
N LYS A 166 0.44 -11.71 14.28
CA LYS A 166 0.67 -12.95 13.52
C LYS A 166 -0.36 -13.09 12.40
N PRO A 167 -0.02 -13.73 11.29
CA PRO A 167 -0.98 -14.04 10.24
C PRO A 167 -2.00 -15.08 10.72
N CYS A 168 -3.14 -15.14 10.05
CA CYS A 168 -4.26 -16.01 10.43
C CYS A 168 -3.85 -17.49 10.55
N TYR A 169 -3.00 -17.98 9.62
CA TYR A 169 -2.56 -19.40 9.65
C TYR A 169 -1.62 -19.74 10.83
N VAL A 170 -1.00 -18.74 11.45
CA VAL A 170 -0.15 -18.91 12.64
C VAL A 170 -0.98 -18.78 13.92
N ASP A 171 -1.88 -17.79 13.95
CA ASP A 171 -2.74 -17.52 15.10
C ASP A 171 -4.09 -16.93 14.64
N GLY A 172 -5.07 -17.80 14.47
CA GLY A 172 -6.44 -17.42 14.10
C GLY A 172 -7.19 -16.67 15.22
N GLU A 173 -6.70 -16.73 16.46
CA GLU A 173 -7.31 -16.05 17.62
C GLU A 173 -6.69 -14.66 17.88
N ALA A 174 -5.61 -14.28 17.20
CA ALA A 174 -5.04 -12.94 17.34
C ALA A 174 -6.06 -11.86 16.94
N GLU A 175 -6.12 -10.80 17.74
CA GLU A 175 -7.06 -9.70 17.52
C GLU A 175 -6.56 -8.79 16.40
N THR A 176 -7.47 -8.43 15.50
CA THR A 176 -7.25 -7.49 14.39
C THR A 176 -7.77 -6.09 14.75
N VAL A 177 -8.87 -5.66 14.15
CA VAL A 177 -9.54 -4.38 14.37
C VAL A 177 -11.07 -4.59 14.42
N PRO A 178 -11.87 -3.61 14.88
CA PRO A 178 -13.32 -3.66 14.77
C PRO A 178 -13.79 -3.71 13.32
N TRP A 179 -14.80 -4.53 13.04
CA TRP A 179 -15.50 -4.53 11.76
C TRP A 179 -16.58 -3.45 11.73
N VAL A 180 -16.64 -2.69 10.64
CA VAL A 180 -17.66 -1.66 10.37
C VAL A 180 -18.12 -1.79 8.93
N ASP A 181 -19.40 -2.01 8.73
CA ASP A 181 -20.04 -2.11 7.42
C ASP A 181 -21.16 -1.06 7.23
N GLU A 182 -21.88 -1.13 6.13
CA GLU A 182 -22.97 -0.23 5.77
C GLU A 182 -24.19 -0.34 6.68
N ALA A 183 -24.33 -1.44 7.43
CA ALA A 183 -25.41 -1.68 8.37
C ALA A 183 -25.06 -1.30 9.82
N THR A 184 -23.79 -1.02 10.11
CA THR A 184 -23.30 -0.74 11.46
C THR A 184 -23.85 0.59 11.98
N THR A 185 -24.58 0.56 13.09
CA THR A 185 -25.16 1.77 13.71
C THR A 185 -24.17 2.50 14.62
N VAL A 186 -24.46 3.78 14.90
CA VAL A 186 -23.65 4.60 15.83
C VAL A 186 -23.60 4.01 17.24
N GLU A 187 -24.68 3.37 17.68
CA GLU A 187 -24.74 2.70 18.98
C GLU A 187 -23.80 1.51 19.03
N GLN A 188 -23.76 0.70 17.97
CA GLN A 188 -22.86 -0.45 17.85
C GLN A 188 -21.40 -0.04 17.86
N LEU A 189 -21.04 1.11 17.27
CA LEU A 189 -19.65 1.60 17.26
C LEU A 189 -19.09 1.88 18.67
N ARG A 190 -19.94 2.07 19.69
CA ARG A 190 -19.50 2.37 21.07
C ARG A 190 -19.05 1.11 21.83
N GLU A 191 -19.49 -0.05 21.38
CA GLU A 191 -19.19 -1.35 21.99
C GLU A 191 -18.83 -2.36 20.89
N ASN A 192 -17.93 -2.00 19.98
CA ASN A 192 -17.50 -2.79 18.84
C ASN A 192 -16.12 -3.43 19.11
N PRO A 193 -16.05 -4.70 19.53
CA PRO A 193 -14.80 -5.34 19.85
C PRO A 193 -13.97 -5.58 18.58
N ARG A 194 -12.68 -5.74 18.78
CA ARG A 194 -11.77 -6.21 17.73
C ARG A 194 -12.17 -7.63 17.30
N LEU A 195 -12.21 -7.88 16.00
CA LEU A 195 -12.38 -9.23 15.48
C LEU A 195 -11.09 -10.03 15.61
N LYS A 196 -11.24 -11.33 15.80
CA LYS A 196 -10.15 -12.27 15.68
C LYS A 196 -9.76 -12.46 14.20
N ASN A 197 -8.53 -12.86 13.96
CA ASN A 197 -8.04 -13.10 12.60
C ASN A 197 -8.99 -13.99 11.79
N LYS A 198 -9.39 -15.15 12.32
CA LYS A 198 -10.29 -16.07 11.61
C LYS A 198 -11.58 -15.41 11.19
N ASP A 199 -12.23 -14.67 12.11
CA ASP A 199 -13.52 -14.02 11.85
C ASP A 199 -13.35 -12.85 10.87
N MET A 200 -12.27 -12.07 10.98
CA MET A 200 -11.94 -10.99 10.05
C MET A 200 -11.73 -11.52 8.64
N PHE A 201 -11.00 -12.64 8.49
CA PHE A 201 -10.76 -13.22 7.18
C PHE A 201 -12.02 -13.85 6.57
N GLU A 202 -12.99 -14.34 7.37
CA GLU A 202 -14.30 -14.74 6.87
C GLU A 202 -15.05 -13.56 6.23
N HIS A 203 -15.05 -12.39 6.89
CA HIS A 203 -15.65 -11.17 6.33
C HIS A 203 -14.92 -10.70 5.05
N ILE A 204 -13.59 -10.71 5.04
CA ILE A 204 -12.79 -10.34 3.87
C ILE A 204 -13.11 -11.26 2.67
N ILE A 205 -13.20 -12.57 2.90
CA ILE A 205 -13.54 -13.52 1.83
C ILE A 205 -14.97 -13.31 1.36
N SER A 206 -15.92 -13.06 2.26
CA SER A 206 -17.30 -12.76 1.89
C SER A 206 -17.40 -11.52 0.98
N ASP A 207 -16.71 -10.43 1.32
CA ASP A 207 -16.64 -9.25 0.46
C ASP A 207 -16.02 -9.57 -0.91
N LEU A 208 -14.97 -10.40 -0.94
CA LEU A 208 -14.33 -10.81 -2.19
C LEU A 208 -15.17 -11.78 -3.02
N ASP A 209 -16.05 -12.57 -2.40
CA ASP A 209 -17.03 -13.39 -3.11
C ASP A 209 -18.05 -12.51 -3.85
N HIS A 210 -18.57 -11.47 -3.21
CA HIS A 210 -19.41 -10.46 -3.86
C HIS A 210 -18.66 -9.70 -4.96
N ALA A 211 -17.40 -9.31 -4.70
CA ALA A 211 -16.59 -8.63 -5.72
C ALA A 211 -16.35 -9.53 -6.95
N GLU A 212 -16.05 -10.81 -6.76
CA GLU A 212 -15.91 -11.78 -7.85
C GLU A 212 -17.20 -11.90 -8.68
N GLU A 213 -18.36 -12.05 -8.01
CA GLU A 213 -19.65 -12.17 -8.68
C GLU A 213 -20.00 -10.90 -9.46
N TYR A 214 -19.91 -9.74 -8.82
CA TYR A 214 -20.40 -8.48 -9.39
C TYR A 214 -19.47 -7.88 -10.43
N LEU A 215 -18.16 -8.22 -10.41
CA LEU A 215 -17.20 -7.81 -11.41
C LEU A 215 -17.00 -8.81 -12.56
N ALA A 216 -17.67 -9.98 -12.54
CA ALA A 216 -17.46 -11.04 -13.52
C ALA A 216 -17.59 -10.56 -14.98
N PHE A 217 -18.53 -9.66 -15.26
CA PHE A 217 -18.78 -9.12 -16.60
C PHE A 217 -18.38 -7.65 -16.76
N TYR A 218 -17.82 -7.04 -15.70
CA TYR A 218 -17.36 -5.67 -15.75
C TYR A 218 -16.12 -5.54 -16.65
N ARG A 219 -16.10 -4.48 -17.47
CA ARG A 219 -14.96 -4.13 -18.31
C ARG A 219 -14.49 -2.73 -17.94
N ARG A 220 -13.40 -2.66 -17.21
CA ARG A 220 -12.80 -1.39 -16.79
C ARG A 220 -12.17 -0.63 -17.96
N ALA A 221 -12.17 0.70 -17.87
CA ALA A 221 -11.56 1.56 -18.87
C ALA A 221 -10.03 1.59 -18.76
N ASP A 222 -9.48 1.45 -17.56
CA ASP A 222 -8.07 1.54 -17.23
C ASP A 222 -7.67 0.59 -16.09
N LYS A 223 -6.43 0.68 -15.64
CA LYS A 223 -5.89 -0.14 -14.56
C LYS A 223 -5.94 0.53 -13.18
N TYR A 224 -6.66 1.63 -13.04
CA TYR A 224 -6.87 2.31 -11.75
C TYR A 224 -8.18 1.90 -11.07
N THR A 225 -8.99 1.13 -11.76
CA THR A 225 -10.22 0.53 -11.25
C THR A 225 -10.06 -0.99 -11.21
N PRO A 226 -10.46 -1.69 -10.12
CA PRO A 226 -10.35 -3.14 -10.05
C PRO A 226 -11.34 -3.82 -10.98
N ASP A 227 -10.96 -5.00 -11.49
CA ASP A 227 -11.80 -5.94 -12.21
C ASP A 227 -11.82 -7.30 -11.48
N VAL A 228 -12.48 -8.29 -12.08
CA VAL A 228 -12.56 -9.63 -11.48
C VAL A 228 -11.20 -10.28 -11.28
N ALA A 229 -10.19 -9.99 -12.13
CA ALA A 229 -8.84 -10.53 -11.94
C ALA A 229 -8.15 -9.93 -10.70
N CYS A 230 -8.43 -8.66 -10.38
CA CYS A 230 -8.00 -8.05 -9.13
C CYS A 230 -8.64 -8.73 -7.91
N ALA A 231 -9.93 -9.08 -7.98
CA ALA A 231 -10.61 -9.84 -6.92
C ALA A 231 -9.97 -11.23 -6.73
N TYR A 232 -9.63 -11.93 -7.80
CA TYR A 232 -8.87 -13.19 -7.72
C TYR A 232 -7.50 -12.99 -7.05
N GLY A 233 -6.76 -11.95 -7.44
CA GLY A 233 -5.46 -11.63 -6.85
C GLY A 233 -5.55 -11.33 -5.35
N LEU A 234 -6.59 -10.60 -4.92
CA LEU A 234 -6.78 -10.29 -3.51
C LEU A 234 -7.24 -11.52 -2.70
N LYS A 235 -8.07 -12.40 -3.28
CA LYS A 235 -8.38 -13.72 -2.71
C LYS A 235 -7.12 -14.56 -2.54
N ALA A 236 -6.23 -14.56 -3.53
CA ALA A 236 -4.96 -15.29 -3.43
C ALA A 236 -4.11 -14.80 -2.25
N ARG A 237 -4.01 -13.47 -2.04
CA ARG A 237 -3.35 -12.89 -0.84
C ARG A 237 -4.05 -13.32 0.46
N ALA A 238 -5.37 -13.23 0.51
CA ALA A 238 -6.14 -13.58 1.70
C ALA A 238 -5.98 -15.08 2.06
N TYR A 239 -6.16 -15.98 1.11
CA TYR A 239 -5.98 -17.42 1.34
C TYR A 239 -4.54 -17.80 1.69
N LEU A 240 -3.53 -17.10 1.16
CA LEU A 240 -2.13 -17.28 1.57
C LEU A 240 -1.96 -16.95 3.07
N LEU A 241 -2.59 -15.88 3.56
CA LEU A 241 -2.56 -15.48 4.97
C LEU A 241 -3.42 -16.38 5.87
N MET A 242 -4.42 -17.05 5.32
CA MET A 242 -5.24 -18.04 6.01
C MET A 242 -4.58 -19.43 6.07
N GLY A 243 -3.56 -19.67 5.24
CA GLY A 243 -2.93 -21.00 5.11
C GLY A 243 -3.74 -21.99 4.26
N ASP A 244 -4.76 -21.53 3.55
CA ASP A 244 -5.46 -22.33 2.54
C ASP A 244 -4.66 -22.33 1.24
N TRP A 245 -3.58 -23.14 1.24
CA TRP A 245 -2.63 -23.18 0.13
C TRP A 245 -3.28 -23.60 -1.18
N ALA A 246 -4.27 -24.48 -1.13
CA ALA A 246 -4.97 -24.95 -2.32
C ALA A 246 -5.74 -23.80 -3.00
N LYS A 247 -6.50 -23.03 -2.23
CA LYS A 247 -7.24 -21.87 -2.76
C LYS A 247 -6.30 -20.71 -3.12
N ALA A 248 -5.27 -20.45 -2.32
CA ALA A 248 -4.27 -19.43 -2.67
C ALA A 248 -3.67 -19.68 -4.05
N ARG A 249 -3.27 -20.93 -4.32
CA ARG A 249 -2.76 -21.36 -5.63
C ARG A 249 -3.80 -21.22 -6.74
N GLU A 250 -5.03 -21.71 -6.50
CA GLU A 250 -6.12 -21.65 -7.48
C GLU A 250 -6.39 -20.20 -7.92
N TYR A 251 -6.60 -19.31 -6.95
CA TYR A 251 -6.91 -17.91 -7.23
C TYR A 251 -5.73 -17.13 -7.79
N ALA A 252 -4.50 -17.41 -7.36
CA ALA A 252 -3.31 -16.83 -7.97
C ALA A 252 -3.20 -17.19 -9.45
N LYS A 253 -3.49 -18.44 -9.82
CA LYS A 253 -3.50 -18.90 -11.21
C LYS A 253 -4.63 -18.28 -12.03
N LYS A 254 -5.85 -18.14 -11.47
CA LYS A 254 -6.95 -17.42 -12.12
C LYS A 254 -6.58 -15.96 -12.41
N ALA A 255 -5.91 -15.32 -11.46
CA ALA A 255 -5.53 -13.91 -11.54
C ALA A 255 -4.47 -13.61 -12.60
N GLN A 256 -3.67 -14.60 -13.03
CA GLN A 256 -2.65 -14.44 -14.07
C GLN A 256 -3.24 -14.26 -15.47
N ALA A 257 -4.50 -14.66 -15.69
CA ALA A 257 -5.10 -14.65 -17.02
C ALA A 257 -5.17 -13.25 -17.63
N GLY A 258 -4.59 -13.06 -18.81
CA GLY A 258 -4.60 -11.78 -19.53
C GLY A 258 -3.48 -10.82 -19.12
N TYR A 259 -2.56 -11.23 -18.25
CA TYR A 259 -1.40 -10.45 -17.86
C TYR A 259 -0.10 -11.14 -18.27
N THR A 260 0.96 -10.36 -18.40
CA THR A 260 2.31 -10.85 -18.72
C THR A 260 3.31 -10.26 -17.72
N LEU A 261 4.32 -11.04 -17.37
CA LEU A 261 5.43 -10.55 -16.55
C LEU A 261 6.15 -9.38 -17.26
N MET A 262 6.61 -8.41 -16.51
CA MET A 262 7.51 -7.39 -17.06
C MET A 262 8.79 -8.06 -17.55
N ASP A 263 9.20 -7.72 -18.77
CA ASP A 263 10.52 -8.06 -19.26
C ASP A 263 11.57 -7.05 -18.76
N GLU A 264 12.83 -7.31 -19.07
CA GLU A 264 13.95 -6.45 -18.70
C GLU A 264 13.75 -5.01 -19.20
N ALA A 265 13.34 -4.85 -20.47
CA ALA A 265 13.18 -3.54 -21.10
C ALA A 265 12.12 -2.68 -20.38
N ALA A 266 10.98 -3.28 -20.00
CA ALA A 266 9.93 -2.60 -19.27
C ALA A 266 10.34 -2.33 -17.81
N TYR A 267 11.00 -3.29 -17.15
CA TYR A 267 11.39 -3.18 -15.74
C TYR A 267 12.47 -2.11 -15.51
N THR A 268 13.45 -2.02 -16.41
CA THR A 268 14.59 -1.10 -16.31
C THR A 268 14.41 0.18 -17.14
N SER A 269 13.22 0.41 -17.72
CA SER A 269 12.95 1.56 -18.56
C SER A 269 13.25 2.87 -17.83
N ARG A 270 14.09 3.72 -18.41
CA ARG A 270 14.40 5.05 -17.89
C ARG A 270 13.27 6.05 -18.11
N GLU A 271 12.30 5.74 -18.97
CA GLU A 271 11.18 6.61 -19.32
C GLU A 271 9.87 6.21 -18.61
N THR A 272 9.58 4.92 -18.56
CA THR A 272 8.28 4.40 -18.09
C THR A 272 8.39 3.43 -16.94
N GLY A 273 9.58 3.19 -16.40
CA GLY A 273 9.81 2.26 -15.30
C GLY A 273 8.99 2.66 -14.07
N PHE A 274 8.03 1.83 -13.69
CA PHE A 274 7.17 1.97 -12.50
C PHE A 274 6.49 3.34 -12.30
N ASN A 275 6.22 4.07 -13.39
CA ASN A 275 5.46 5.33 -13.37
C ASN A 275 4.15 5.28 -14.15
N THR A 276 3.96 4.23 -14.94
CA THR A 276 2.82 4.04 -15.84
C THR A 276 2.42 2.56 -15.86
N PRO A 277 1.12 2.22 -15.78
CA PRO A 277 0.65 0.85 -15.89
C PRO A 277 1.05 0.19 -17.21
N ASN A 278 1.50 -1.04 -17.15
CA ASN A 278 1.85 -1.88 -18.30
C ASN A 278 1.11 -3.23 -18.26
N SER A 279 1.52 -4.20 -19.08
CA SER A 279 0.86 -5.51 -19.18
C SER A 279 0.92 -6.33 -17.88
N SER A 280 1.85 -6.06 -16.97
CA SER A 280 1.97 -6.78 -15.70
C SER A 280 1.12 -6.20 -14.57
N TRP A 281 0.77 -4.91 -14.65
CA TRP A 281 -0.01 -4.30 -13.61
C TRP A 281 -1.46 -4.78 -13.65
N MET A 282 -1.92 -5.31 -12.54
CA MET A 282 -3.32 -5.69 -12.33
C MET A 282 -4.13 -4.51 -11.80
N LEU A 283 -3.58 -3.76 -10.85
CA LEU A 283 -4.18 -2.58 -10.27
C LEU A 283 -3.09 -1.56 -9.94
N GLY A 284 -3.37 -0.30 -10.19
CA GLY A 284 -2.54 0.84 -9.81
C GLY A 284 -3.37 1.96 -9.19
N MET A 285 -2.70 2.92 -8.62
CA MET A 285 -3.24 4.22 -8.23
C MET A 285 -2.45 5.30 -8.95
N THR A 286 -3.01 6.49 -9.12
CA THR A 286 -2.35 7.55 -9.88
C THR A 286 -2.53 8.90 -9.24
N PHE A 287 -1.45 9.68 -9.21
CA PHE A 287 -1.53 11.10 -8.94
C PHE A 287 -2.11 11.82 -10.15
N LYS A 288 -2.94 12.84 -9.91
CA LYS A 288 -3.48 13.71 -10.94
C LYS A 288 -2.88 15.10 -10.78
N SER A 289 -2.71 15.83 -11.88
CA SER A 289 -2.09 17.16 -11.86
C SER A 289 -2.85 18.19 -11.00
N ASP A 290 -4.14 17.98 -10.78
CA ASP A 290 -5.00 18.82 -9.94
C ASP A 290 -5.11 18.34 -8.49
N ASN A 291 -4.44 17.24 -8.11
CA ASN A 291 -4.44 16.80 -6.73
C ASN A 291 -3.81 17.85 -5.81
N PRO A 292 -4.40 18.12 -4.64
CA PRO A 292 -3.84 19.06 -3.68
C PRO A 292 -2.39 18.76 -3.31
N CYS A 293 -2.00 17.50 -3.21
CA CYS A 293 -0.63 17.08 -2.89
C CYS A 293 0.37 17.39 -4.03
N ILE A 294 -0.07 17.49 -5.27
CA ILE A 294 0.76 17.94 -6.40
C ILE A 294 0.81 19.46 -6.47
N GLN A 295 -0.30 20.15 -6.16
CA GLN A 295 -0.38 21.62 -6.28
C GLN A 295 0.19 22.35 -5.05
N ALA A 296 0.25 21.70 -3.89
CA ALA A 296 0.76 22.29 -2.67
C ALA A 296 2.22 21.89 -2.42
N ASN A 297 2.93 22.73 -1.64
CA ASN A 297 4.29 22.46 -1.18
C ASN A 297 5.24 22.03 -2.33
N ASP A 298 5.12 22.70 -3.47
CA ASP A 298 5.92 22.46 -4.69
C ASP A 298 5.91 21.00 -5.16
N ALA A 299 4.80 20.29 -5.00
CA ALA A 299 4.64 18.87 -5.28
C ALA A 299 5.52 17.93 -4.43
N ASP A 300 6.17 18.44 -3.39
CA ASP A 300 7.02 17.64 -2.50
C ASP A 300 6.22 16.61 -1.67
N SER A 301 4.91 16.85 -1.49
CA SER A 301 3.99 15.90 -0.85
C SER A 301 3.49 14.84 -1.83
N SER A 302 4.40 14.11 -2.46
CA SER A 302 4.04 13.10 -3.46
C SER A 302 5.01 11.90 -3.44
N TRP A 303 4.52 10.78 -3.94
CA TRP A 303 5.36 9.60 -4.18
C TRP A 303 6.59 9.91 -5.05
N GLY A 304 6.37 10.68 -6.13
CA GLY A 304 7.43 11.07 -7.06
C GLY A 304 8.55 11.84 -6.37
N SER A 305 8.23 12.74 -5.45
CA SER A 305 9.21 13.50 -4.68
C SER A 305 10.14 12.60 -3.86
N TRP A 306 9.62 11.49 -3.30
CA TRP A 306 10.39 10.59 -2.44
C TRP A 306 11.10 9.46 -3.18
N MET A 307 10.57 9.03 -4.31
CA MET A 307 11.04 7.80 -4.98
C MET A 307 11.69 8.04 -6.34
N CYS A 308 11.53 9.23 -6.94
CA CYS A 308 12.09 9.55 -8.25
C CYS A 308 13.30 10.48 -8.14
N MET A 309 14.41 10.09 -8.80
CA MET A 309 15.67 10.81 -8.72
C MET A 309 15.85 11.88 -9.80
N GLU A 310 15.10 11.81 -10.92
CA GLU A 310 15.38 12.58 -12.14
C GLU A 310 14.50 13.81 -12.24
N ILE A 311 14.80 14.84 -11.45
CA ILE A 311 14.25 16.21 -11.59
C ILE A 311 15.41 17.18 -11.76
N ASN A 312 15.31 18.06 -12.76
CA ASN A 312 16.35 19.04 -13.09
C ASN A 312 16.45 20.11 -11.98
N PRO A 313 17.58 20.19 -11.25
CA PRO A 313 17.76 21.14 -10.15
C PRO A 313 17.77 22.61 -10.62
N ALA A 314 18.09 22.86 -11.88
CA ALA A 314 18.10 24.23 -12.43
C ALA A 314 16.72 24.79 -12.75
N THR A 315 15.73 23.92 -13.00
CA THR A 315 14.35 24.30 -13.35
C THR A 315 13.34 24.00 -12.27
N SER A 316 13.69 23.10 -11.33
CA SER A 316 12.85 22.66 -10.23
C SER A 316 13.71 22.45 -8.99
N GLY A 317 13.51 23.24 -7.96
CA GLY A 317 14.20 23.09 -6.66
C GLY A 317 13.55 22.05 -5.73
N CYS A 318 12.72 21.14 -6.23
CA CYS A 318 11.82 20.27 -5.48
C CYS A 318 12.21 18.81 -5.57
N GLY A 319 11.65 18.00 -4.66
CA GLY A 319 11.84 16.56 -4.61
C GLY A 319 12.83 16.11 -3.52
N TYR A 320 12.32 15.35 -2.55
CA TYR A 320 13.15 14.87 -1.44
C TYR A 320 14.28 13.96 -1.89
N ALA A 321 14.01 13.03 -2.80
CA ALA A 321 15.04 12.18 -3.37
C ALA A 321 16.00 12.95 -4.28
N ALA A 322 15.44 13.74 -5.19
CA ALA A 322 16.21 14.41 -6.25
C ALA A 322 17.01 15.62 -5.75
N ASN A 323 16.36 16.60 -5.12
CA ASN A 323 16.93 17.91 -4.87
C ASN A 323 17.32 18.18 -3.42
N TYR A 324 16.75 17.43 -2.46
CA TYR A 324 17.13 17.57 -1.05
C TYR A 324 18.14 16.53 -0.59
N GLY A 325 18.68 15.71 -1.51
CA GLY A 325 19.69 14.69 -1.21
C GLY A 325 19.20 13.65 -0.19
N ARG A 326 17.95 13.20 -0.34
CA ARG A 326 17.31 12.20 0.54
C ARG A 326 16.89 10.95 -0.24
N PRO A 327 17.72 10.41 -1.14
CA PRO A 327 17.35 9.23 -1.87
C PRO A 327 17.08 8.07 -0.92
N ILE A 328 16.05 7.30 -1.21
CA ILE A 328 15.78 6.04 -0.52
C ILE A 328 16.62 4.96 -1.18
N HIS A 329 17.30 4.17 -0.36
CA HIS A 329 18.28 3.17 -0.79
C HIS A 329 17.78 1.76 -0.55
N ILE A 330 18.29 0.83 -1.36
CA ILE A 330 18.19 -0.59 -1.06
C ILE A 330 19.22 -0.95 0.03
N ASP A 331 18.84 -1.89 0.90
CA ASP A 331 19.79 -2.49 1.86
C ASP A 331 20.98 -3.12 1.14
N ARG A 332 22.19 -2.84 1.62
CA ARG A 332 23.42 -3.27 0.96
C ARG A 332 23.54 -4.78 0.90
N HIS A 333 23.23 -5.49 1.98
CA HIS A 333 23.29 -6.95 1.98
C HIS A 333 22.32 -7.53 0.96
N LEU A 334 21.07 -7.04 0.93
CA LEU A 334 20.11 -7.48 -0.08
C LEU A 334 20.63 -7.24 -1.50
N TYR A 335 21.20 -6.06 -1.79
CA TYR A 335 21.77 -5.74 -3.10
C TYR A 335 22.92 -6.69 -3.47
N GLU A 336 23.83 -7.00 -2.54
CA GLU A 336 24.99 -7.87 -2.76
C GLU A 336 24.58 -9.32 -3.08
N THR A 337 23.42 -9.77 -2.57
CA THR A 337 22.89 -11.11 -2.89
C THR A 337 22.30 -11.22 -4.29
N VAL A 338 22.03 -10.09 -4.97
CA VAL A 338 21.48 -10.08 -6.34
C VAL A 338 22.62 -10.33 -7.33
N PRO A 339 22.58 -11.41 -8.14
CA PRO A 339 23.59 -11.64 -9.16
C PRO A 339 23.64 -10.52 -10.21
N ASP A 340 24.81 -10.26 -10.80
CA ASP A 340 24.96 -9.24 -11.86
C ASP A 340 24.19 -9.60 -13.14
N THR A 341 23.81 -10.86 -13.31
CA THR A 341 22.99 -11.35 -14.41
C THR A 341 21.49 -11.13 -14.20
N ASP A 342 21.06 -10.81 -12.96
CA ASP A 342 19.68 -10.44 -12.67
C ASP A 342 19.44 -8.98 -13.06
N PHE A 343 18.57 -8.75 -14.04
CA PHE A 343 18.35 -7.40 -14.55
C PHE A 343 17.78 -6.41 -13.50
N ARG A 344 17.14 -6.89 -12.43
CA ARG A 344 16.58 -6.06 -11.35
C ARG A 344 17.67 -5.29 -10.62
N LYS A 345 18.90 -5.83 -10.56
CA LYS A 345 20.07 -5.16 -9.99
C LYS A 345 20.38 -3.83 -10.68
N LYS A 346 20.07 -3.70 -11.97
CA LYS A 346 20.27 -2.47 -12.76
C LYS A 346 19.43 -1.28 -12.30
N CYS A 347 18.47 -1.51 -11.39
CA CYS A 347 17.65 -0.46 -10.79
C CYS A 347 18.31 0.22 -9.58
N PHE A 348 19.53 -0.16 -9.20
CA PHE A 348 20.19 0.39 -8.01
C PHE A 348 21.65 0.69 -8.29
N ALA A 349 22.09 1.90 -7.93
CA ALA A 349 23.50 2.30 -8.03
C ALA A 349 24.24 1.96 -6.74
N ASP A 350 25.21 1.03 -6.79
CA ASP A 350 25.95 0.55 -5.63
C ASP A 350 27.30 1.29 -5.46
N PHE A 351 27.24 2.60 -5.37
CA PHE A 351 28.39 3.40 -4.99
C PHE A 351 27.94 4.67 -4.29
N ALA A 352 28.78 5.19 -3.41
CA ALA A 352 28.55 6.49 -2.77
C ALA A 352 28.87 7.59 -3.77
N ILE A 353 27.89 8.44 -4.05
CA ILE A 353 28.09 9.63 -4.90
C ILE A 353 28.91 10.67 -4.11
N ASP A 354 28.67 10.75 -2.81
CA ASP A 354 29.41 11.64 -1.93
C ASP A 354 30.92 11.25 -1.84
N GLY A 355 31.77 12.21 -2.05
CA GLY A 355 33.23 12.02 -2.03
C GLY A 355 33.82 11.54 -3.37
N MET A 356 33.02 11.22 -4.39
CA MET A 356 33.52 10.95 -5.74
C MET A 356 33.89 12.24 -6.48
N GLY A 357 34.87 12.15 -7.37
CA GLY A 357 35.14 13.20 -8.35
C GLY A 357 33.97 13.32 -9.35
N GLU A 358 33.70 14.54 -9.84
CA GLU A 358 32.58 14.82 -10.74
C GLU A 358 32.59 13.92 -12.00
N GLU A 359 33.72 13.83 -12.71
CA GLU A 359 33.86 13.04 -13.93
C GLU A 359 33.63 11.53 -13.64
N GLU A 360 34.14 11.03 -12.54
CA GLU A 360 33.98 9.63 -12.13
C GLU A 360 32.53 9.33 -11.76
N ALA A 361 31.88 10.18 -10.98
CA ALA A 361 30.48 10.03 -10.58
C ALA A 361 29.54 10.08 -11.79
N ILE A 362 29.73 11.04 -12.70
CA ILE A 362 28.93 11.18 -13.93
C ILE A 362 29.10 9.94 -14.81
N ALA A 363 30.34 9.45 -14.98
CA ALA A 363 30.59 8.24 -15.77
C ALA A 363 29.87 7.02 -15.18
N ALA A 364 29.95 6.82 -13.84
CA ALA A 364 29.30 5.72 -13.16
C ALA A 364 27.75 5.83 -13.21
N LEU A 365 27.21 7.01 -12.95
CA LEU A 365 25.75 7.27 -12.99
C LEU A 365 25.13 7.11 -14.37
N SER A 366 25.92 7.29 -15.44
CA SER A 366 25.44 7.12 -16.83
C SER A 366 24.89 5.72 -17.12
N ALA A 367 25.26 4.72 -16.32
CA ALA A 367 24.67 3.38 -16.39
C ALA A 367 23.20 3.34 -15.96
N TYR A 368 22.75 4.28 -15.10
CA TYR A 368 21.44 4.24 -14.43
C TYR A 368 20.48 5.33 -14.89
N THR A 369 20.99 6.46 -15.37
CA THR A 369 20.19 7.62 -15.74
C THR A 369 20.71 8.29 -17.01
N ASN A 370 19.82 9.06 -17.68
CA ASN A 370 20.19 9.93 -18.80
C ASN A 370 20.66 11.33 -18.33
N HIS A 371 20.53 11.63 -17.03
CA HIS A 371 20.89 12.92 -16.42
C HIS A 371 21.85 12.71 -15.22
N PRO A 372 23.03 12.11 -15.43
CA PRO A 372 23.96 11.80 -14.35
C PRO A 372 24.52 13.03 -13.66
N ASP A 373 24.67 14.15 -14.38
CA ASP A 373 25.08 15.46 -13.89
C ASP A 373 24.10 16.02 -12.85
N TRP A 374 22.80 15.89 -13.06
CA TRP A 374 21.80 16.36 -12.10
C TRP A 374 21.86 15.55 -10.79
N ILE A 375 21.99 14.23 -10.92
CA ILE A 375 22.07 13.36 -9.74
C ILE A 375 23.35 13.64 -8.93
N TYR A 376 24.49 13.84 -9.61
CA TYR A 376 25.73 14.23 -8.95
C TYR A 376 25.58 15.57 -8.24
N GLU A 377 25.08 16.61 -8.92
CA GLU A 377 24.98 17.95 -8.37
C GLU A 377 24.15 18.02 -7.09
N THR A 378 23.09 17.25 -7.00
CA THR A 378 22.19 17.24 -5.86
C THR A 378 22.59 16.29 -4.74
N ASN A 379 23.47 15.32 -5.00
CA ASN A 379 23.88 14.30 -4.03
C ASN A 379 25.32 14.43 -3.54
N LYS A 380 26.16 15.25 -4.19
CA LYS A 380 27.50 15.52 -3.70
C LYS A 380 27.44 16.24 -2.35
N GLY A 381 28.18 15.76 -1.36
CA GLY A 381 28.24 16.36 -0.02
C GLY A 381 27.06 16.03 0.89
N ASN A 382 26.21 15.08 0.54
CA ASN A 382 25.04 14.69 1.35
C ASN A 382 25.31 13.57 2.37
N GLY A 383 26.55 13.13 2.50
CA GLY A 383 26.97 12.19 3.55
C GLY A 383 26.36 10.80 3.42
N ASN A 384 26.17 10.32 2.19
CA ASN A 384 25.69 8.98 1.91
C ASN A 384 26.86 8.05 1.50
N PRO A 385 27.57 7.45 2.47
CA PRO A 385 28.85 6.82 2.20
C PRO A 385 28.74 5.43 1.53
N ASN A 386 27.56 4.79 1.54
CA ASN A 386 27.49 3.33 1.32
C ASN A 386 26.69 2.89 0.08
N GLY A 387 26.22 3.80 -0.77
CA GLY A 387 25.52 3.43 -2.01
C GLY A 387 24.12 2.84 -1.83
N GLY A 388 23.60 2.27 -2.89
CA GLY A 388 22.26 1.67 -2.93
C GLY A 388 21.17 2.59 -3.48
N THR A 389 21.53 3.70 -4.14
CA THR A 389 20.58 4.68 -4.68
C THR A 389 19.59 4.03 -5.64
N ASN A 390 18.30 4.26 -5.39
CA ASN A 390 17.19 3.73 -6.16
C ASN A 390 16.95 4.50 -7.47
N PHE A 391 16.88 3.74 -8.56
CA PHE A 391 16.45 4.17 -9.89
C PHE A 391 15.29 3.31 -10.43
N LYS A 392 14.62 2.53 -9.59
CA LYS A 392 13.47 1.71 -9.99
C LYS A 392 12.28 2.57 -10.41
N PHE A 393 12.00 3.63 -9.65
CA PHE A 393 10.87 4.51 -9.89
C PHE A 393 11.32 5.74 -10.68
N ARG A 394 10.54 6.12 -11.72
CA ARG A 394 10.88 7.17 -12.67
C ARG A 394 9.84 8.28 -12.67
N THR A 395 10.26 9.51 -12.98
CA THR A 395 9.34 10.61 -13.20
C THR A 395 8.46 10.37 -14.41
N ALA A 396 7.23 10.89 -14.40
CA ALA A 396 6.32 10.84 -15.54
C ALA A 396 6.60 11.99 -16.55
N GLY A 397 5.96 11.93 -17.71
CA GLY A 397 5.97 13.03 -18.70
C GLY A 397 7.28 13.23 -19.47
N GLY A 398 8.20 12.28 -19.41
CA GLY A 398 9.47 12.33 -20.13
C GLY A 398 10.28 13.56 -19.80
N GLU A 399 10.90 14.20 -20.80
CA GLU A 399 11.76 15.37 -20.61
C GLU A 399 11.01 16.60 -20.03
N ALA A 400 9.73 16.79 -20.40
CA ALA A 400 8.91 17.85 -19.83
C ALA A 400 8.67 17.66 -18.33
N GLY A 401 8.45 16.41 -17.90
CA GLY A 401 8.27 16.06 -16.49
C GLY A 401 9.55 16.21 -15.69
N ARG A 402 10.70 15.84 -16.25
CA ARG A 402 12.01 16.02 -15.60
C ARG A 402 12.36 17.49 -15.37
N ASN A 403 11.84 18.39 -16.18
CA ASN A 403 12.04 19.84 -16.03
C ASN A 403 10.91 20.55 -15.28
N ASN A 404 9.88 19.83 -14.83
CA ASN A 404 8.74 20.39 -14.12
C ASN A 404 8.10 19.36 -13.17
N GLN A 405 8.25 19.58 -11.87
CA GLN A 405 7.72 18.67 -10.81
C GLN A 405 6.21 18.48 -10.89
N TYR A 406 5.45 19.50 -11.33
CA TYR A 406 3.99 19.41 -11.47
C TYR A 406 3.54 18.48 -12.62
N ILE A 407 4.47 18.04 -13.44
CA ILE A 407 4.29 17.00 -14.46
C ILE A 407 5.01 15.72 -14.02
N GLY A 408 6.27 15.84 -13.59
CA GLY A 408 7.15 14.73 -13.31
C GLY A 408 6.71 13.87 -12.13
N PHE A 409 6.05 14.46 -11.14
CA PHE A 409 5.55 13.74 -9.97
C PHE A 409 4.10 13.25 -10.12
N VAL A 410 3.47 13.48 -11.27
CA VAL A 410 2.17 12.89 -11.64
C VAL A 410 2.38 11.46 -12.12
N VAL A 411 2.81 10.61 -11.21
CA VAL A 411 3.14 9.20 -11.47
C VAL A 411 2.01 8.27 -11.07
N ALA A 412 1.95 7.10 -11.70
CA ALA A 412 1.19 5.97 -11.18
C ALA A 412 2.06 5.12 -10.24
N VAL A 413 1.41 4.42 -9.30
CA VAL A 413 2.05 3.53 -8.32
C VAL A 413 1.33 2.18 -8.36
N PRO A 414 2.04 1.05 -8.45
CA PRO A 414 1.40 -0.27 -8.51
C PRO A 414 0.79 -0.65 -7.15
N MET A 415 -0.44 -1.17 -7.15
CA MET A 415 -1.10 -1.79 -6.00
C MET A 415 -1.07 -3.32 -6.09
N MET A 416 -1.10 -3.84 -7.31
CA MET A 416 -1.06 -5.27 -7.58
C MET A 416 -0.44 -5.52 -8.95
N ARG A 417 0.53 -6.43 -9.00
CA ARG A 417 1.19 -6.87 -10.24
C ARG A 417 1.09 -8.38 -10.37
N VAL A 418 1.07 -8.87 -11.61
CA VAL A 418 0.94 -10.30 -11.88
C VAL A 418 2.13 -11.11 -11.36
N GLU A 419 3.30 -10.51 -11.23
CA GLU A 419 4.48 -11.12 -10.62
C GLU A 419 4.18 -11.68 -9.22
N GLU A 420 3.37 -10.98 -8.45
CA GLU A 420 2.96 -11.46 -7.13
C GLU A 420 2.10 -12.74 -7.24
N MET A 421 1.25 -12.82 -8.24
CA MET A 421 0.42 -14.00 -8.46
C MET A 421 1.26 -15.23 -8.81
N TYR A 422 2.33 -15.07 -9.60
CA TYR A 422 3.28 -16.16 -9.88
C TYR A 422 4.01 -16.61 -8.61
N LEU A 423 4.43 -15.68 -7.76
CA LEU A 423 5.13 -16.00 -6.52
C LEU A 423 4.20 -16.57 -5.44
N ILE A 424 2.92 -16.14 -5.37
CA ILE A 424 1.91 -16.77 -4.52
C ILE A 424 1.61 -18.20 -5.00
N GLU A 425 1.47 -18.42 -6.32
CA GLU A 425 1.27 -19.76 -6.88
C GLU A 425 2.43 -20.68 -6.52
N ALA A 426 3.68 -20.22 -6.69
CA ALA A 426 4.87 -20.99 -6.35
C ALA A 426 4.94 -21.32 -4.86
N GLU A 427 4.71 -20.33 -3.98
CA GLU A 427 4.73 -20.54 -2.54
C GLU A 427 3.64 -21.52 -2.11
N ALA A 428 2.40 -21.30 -2.53
CA ALA A 428 1.28 -22.15 -2.17
C ALA A 428 1.44 -23.59 -2.69
N ALA A 429 1.94 -23.76 -3.92
CA ALA A 429 2.28 -25.07 -4.46
C ALA A 429 3.37 -25.77 -3.61
N GLY A 430 4.43 -25.04 -3.24
CA GLY A 430 5.53 -25.58 -2.47
C GLY A 430 5.17 -25.92 -1.02
N ARG A 431 4.21 -25.22 -0.43
CA ARG A 431 3.65 -25.58 0.87
C ARG A 431 2.90 -26.93 0.85
N MET A 432 2.39 -27.34 -0.31
CA MET A 432 1.72 -28.62 -0.51
C MET A 432 2.67 -29.69 -1.07
N ASN A 433 3.54 -29.30 -2.00
CA ASN A 433 4.53 -30.13 -2.66
C ASN A 433 5.76 -29.28 -3.02
N GLU A 434 6.81 -29.38 -2.21
CA GLU A 434 8.00 -28.54 -2.34
C GLU A 434 8.64 -28.63 -3.72
N ALA A 435 8.72 -29.82 -4.32
CA ALA A 435 9.32 -30.00 -5.65
C ALA A 435 8.57 -29.24 -6.75
N GLU A 436 7.24 -29.17 -6.66
CA GLU A 436 6.41 -28.40 -7.59
C GLU A 436 6.61 -26.88 -7.38
N GLY A 437 6.65 -26.44 -6.11
CA GLY A 437 6.93 -25.03 -5.76
C GLY A 437 8.31 -24.59 -6.26
N ILE A 438 9.34 -25.40 -6.08
CA ILE A 438 10.70 -25.15 -6.60
C ILE A 438 10.68 -25.00 -8.13
N ALA A 439 9.94 -25.84 -8.85
CA ALA A 439 9.84 -25.75 -10.29
C ALA A 439 9.17 -24.44 -10.75
N LEU A 440 8.06 -24.05 -10.10
CA LEU A 440 7.35 -22.80 -10.41
C LEU A 440 8.22 -21.57 -10.07
N LEU A 441 8.86 -21.57 -8.90
CA LEU A 441 9.78 -20.51 -8.49
C LEU A 441 10.94 -20.37 -9.48
N THR A 442 11.57 -21.47 -9.87
CA THR A 442 12.68 -21.49 -10.83
C THR A 442 12.25 -20.94 -12.19
N ASN A 443 11.04 -21.30 -12.65
CA ASN A 443 10.51 -20.77 -13.90
C ASN A 443 10.32 -19.25 -13.84
N PHE A 444 9.78 -18.74 -12.74
CA PHE A 444 9.66 -17.30 -12.52
C PHE A 444 11.04 -16.63 -12.45
N ALA A 445 11.93 -17.12 -11.60
CA ALA A 445 13.25 -16.52 -11.36
C ALA A 445 14.09 -16.45 -12.65
N LYS A 446 14.02 -17.46 -13.51
CA LYS A 446 14.69 -17.47 -14.81
C LYS A 446 14.19 -16.41 -15.80
N THR A 447 13.02 -15.83 -15.57
CA THR A 447 12.58 -14.66 -16.35
C THR A 447 13.26 -13.35 -15.88
N ARG A 448 13.92 -13.37 -14.72
CA ARG A 448 14.68 -12.24 -14.13
C ARG A 448 16.18 -12.41 -14.32
N ASP A 449 16.66 -13.62 -14.12
CA ASP A 449 18.03 -14.05 -14.29
C ASP A 449 18.08 -15.42 -15.00
N ALA A 450 18.47 -15.46 -16.26
CA ALA A 450 18.58 -16.71 -17.03
C ALA A 450 19.52 -17.73 -16.39
N ASN A 451 20.48 -17.26 -15.55
CA ASN A 451 21.47 -18.08 -14.85
C ASN A 451 21.00 -18.48 -13.43
N TYR A 452 19.78 -18.15 -13.03
CA TYR A 452 19.27 -18.47 -11.69
C TYR A 452 19.44 -19.94 -11.34
N VAL A 453 19.97 -20.18 -10.13
CA VAL A 453 20.12 -21.51 -9.53
C VAL A 453 19.39 -21.50 -8.19
N TYR A 454 18.44 -22.42 -8.01
CA TYR A 454 17.72 -22.59 -6.76
C TYR A 454 18.68 -22.98 -5.61
N GLY A 455 18.41 -22.44 -4.42
CA GLY A 455 19.13 -22.78 -3.19
C GLY A 455 20.33 -21.87 -2.90
N THR A 456 20.50 -20.78 -3.64
CA THR A 456 21.58 -19.81 -3.42
C THR A 456 21.23 -18.66 -2.48
N HIS A 457 19.95 -18.50 -2.11
CA HIS A 457 19.47 -17.39 -1.29
C HIS A 457 18.74 -17.86 -0.02
N ASN A 458 19.27 -18.91 0.60
CA ASN A 458 18.72 -19.47 1.83
C ASN A 458 19.24 -18.69 3.05
N GLU A 459 18.69 -17.51 3.30
CA GLU A 459 19.00 -16.69 4.48
C GLU A 459 18.20 -17.18 5.70
N ALA A 460 18.73 -18.14 6.43
CA ALA A 460 18.05 -18.78 7.55
C ALA A 460 18.14 -17.99 8.87
N TYR A 461 19.03 -17.00 8.98
CA TYR A 461 19.25 -16.25 10.23
C TYR A 461 17.97 -15.57 10.72
N TYR A 462 17.24 -14.90 9.81
CA TYR A 462 16.03 -14.13 10.14
C TYR A 462 14.88 -14.98 10.70
N ASN A 463 14.86 -16.24 10.39
CA ASN A 463 13.94 -17.21 10.98
C ASN A 463 14.46 -18.62 10.70
N LYS A 464 15.09 -19.21 11.71
CA LYS A 464 15.72 -20.53 11.64
C LYS A 464 14.71 -21.69 11.44
N THR A 465 13.43 -21.44 11.60
CA THR A 465 12.36 -22.43 11.40
C THR A 465 11.78 -22.40 9.98
N THR A 466 12.11 -21.42 9.18
CA THR A 466 11.64 -21.29 7.80
C THR A 466 12.45 -22.22 6.90
N SER A 467 11.77 -22.98 6.02
CA SER A 467 12.44 -23.88 5.09
C SER A 467 13.28 -23.10 4.05
N ALA A 468 14.28 -23.78 3.47
CA ALA A 468 15.10 -23.21 2.40
C ALA A 468 14.25 -22.70 1.23
N PHE A 469 13.20 -23.44 0.87
CA PHE A 469 12.25 -23.04 -0.17
C PHE A 469 11.56 -21.70 0.16
N ILE A 470 11.07 -21.53 1.38
CA ILE A 470 10.41 -20.29 1.80
C ILE A 470 11.41 -19.14 1.88
N ASN A 471 12.66 -19.39 2.24
CA ASN A 471 13.70 -18.36 2.22
C ASN A 471 14.00 -17.88 0.80
N GLU A 472 14.05 -18.77 -0.20
CA GLU A 472 14.18 -18.41 -1.62
C GLU A 472 12.95 -17.62 -2.14
N ILE A 473 11.73 -18.02 -1.78
CA ILE A 473 10.51 -17.24 -2.08
C ILE A 473 10.60 -15.84 -1.50
N TRP A 474 10.99 -15.73 -0.23
CA TRP A 474 11.10 -14.45 0.45
C TRP A 474 12.15 -13.55 -0.21
N TRP A 475 13.32 -14.08 -0.55
CA TRP A 475 14.36 -13.35 -1.27
C TRP A 475 13.85 -12.81 -2.61
N GLN A 476 13.19 -13.66 -3.41
CA GLN A 476 12.61 -13.24 -4.69
C GLN A 476 11.60 -12.08 -4.51
N ARG A 477 10.75 -12.17 -3.48
CA ARG A 477 9.76 -11.13 -3.20
C ARG A 477 10.40 -9.82 -2.73
N ARG A 478 11.44 -9.87 -1.92
CA ARG A 478 12.18 -8.69 -1.43
C ARG A 478 12.74 -7.83 -2.58
N ILE A 479 13.36 -8.48 -3.57
CA ILE A 479 13.90 -7.80 -4.75
C ILE A 479 12.80 -7.38 -5.72
N GLU A 480 11.85 -8.26 -6.03
CA GLU A 480 10.80 -7.99 -7.02
C GLU A 480 9.92 -6.80 -6.59
N PHE A 481 9.54 -6.76 -5.33
CA PHE A 481 8.60 -5.76 -4.79
C PHE A 481 9.28 -4.70 -3.93
N TRP A 482 10.58 -4.49 -4.07
CA TRP A 482 11.27 -3.46 -3.33
C TRP A 482 10.59 -2.09 -3.52
N GLY A 483 10.26 -1.43 -2.41
CA GLY A 483 9.58 -0.13 -2.41
C GLY A 483 8.08 -0.19 -2.78
N GLU A 484 7.45 -1.36 -2.87
CA GLU A 484 6.03 -1.53 -3.20
C GLU A 484 5.17 -1.87 -1.97
N GLY A 485 5.67 -1.66 -0.75
CA GLY A 485 4.91 -1.80 0.51
C GLY A 485 4.61 -3.24 0.93
N LEU A 486 5.38 -4.22 0.44
CA LEU A 486 5.20 -5.63 0.75
C LEU A 486 6.25 -6.21 1.71
N ALA A 487 7.41 -5.55 1.89
CA ALA A 487 8.52 -6.10 2.66
C ALA A 487 8.12 -6.36 4.12
N THR A 488 7.54 -5.38 4.81
CA THR A 488 7.09 -5.53 6.20
C THR A 488 5.95 -6.54 6.34
N LYS A 489 5.04 -6.59 5.38
CA LYS A 489 3.95 -7.59 5.34
C LYS A 489 4.51 -9.01 5.24
N ASP A 490 5.53 -9.22 4.42
CA ASP A 490 6.21 -10.53 4.29
C ASP A 490 7.01 -10.90 5.54
N ILE A 491 7.68 -9.93 6.20
CA ILE A 491 8.35 -10.15 7.48
C ILE A 491 7.35 -10.68 8.53
N LYS A 492 6.21 -10.00 8.68
CA LYS A 492 5.15 -10.45 9.61
C LYS A 492 4.55 -11.79 9.21
N ARG A 493 4.20 -11.95 7.94
CA ARG A 493 3.57 -13.16 7.42
C ARG A 493 4.45 -14.41 7.58
N LEU A 494 5.74 -14.27 7.32
CA LEU A 494 6.72 -15.36 7.41
C LEU A 494 7.38 -15.45 8.78
N GLN A 495 6.99 -14.60 9.72
CA GLN A 495 7.56 -14.52 11.07
C GLN A 495 9.08 -14.32 11.05
N LYS A 496 9.57 -13.46 10.15
CA LYS A 496 10.98 -13.12 9.99
C LYS A 496 11.44 -12.06 10.97
N GLY A 497 12.73 -12.04 11.25
CA GLY A 497 13.39 -10.96 11.98
C GLY A 497 13.80 -9.79 11.08
N VAL A 498 14.54 -8.85 11.66
CA VAL A 498 15.15 -7.70 10.99
C VAL A 498 16.63 -7.63 11.33
N ILE A 499 17.46 -7.42 10.33
CA ILE A 499 18.92 -7.21 10.50
C ILE A 499 19.30 -5.92 9.80
N ARG A 500 19.85 -4.97 10.54
CA ARG A 500 20.42 -3.71 10.04
C ARG A 500 21.86 -3.50 10.46
N SER A 501 22.36 -4.27 11.45
CA SER A 501 23.74 -4.22 11.94
C SER A 501 24.52 -5.42 11.41
N TYR A 502 25.41 -5.17 10.45
CA TYR A 502 26.31 -6.13 9.83
C TYR A 502 27.49 -5.39 9.20
N PRO A 503 28.64 -6.04 8.95
CA PRO A 503 29.80 -5.39 8.33
C PRO A 503 29.46 -4.78 6.96
N GLY A 504 29.77 -3.51 6.76
CA GLY A 504 29.51 -2.80 5.50
C GLY A 504 28.07 -2.33 5.28
N THR A 505 27.21 -2.42 6.28
CA THR A 505 25.82 -1.95 6.20
C THR A 505 25.73 -0.48 5.80
N ASN A 506 24.74 -0.14 4.96
CA ASN A 506 24.40 1.24 4.61
C ASN A 506 23.28 1.83 5.48
N HIS A 507 22.82 1.10 6.51
CA HIS A 507 21.94 1.68 7.51
C HIS A 507 22.65 2.75 8.32
N TYR A 508 21.90 3.79 8.70
CA TYR A 508 22.43 4.88 9.50
C TYR A 508 22.88 4.38 10.88
N GLU A 509 24.02 4.83 11.37
CA GLU A 509 24.70 4.33 12.58
C GLU A 509 23.76 4.20 13.79
N THR A 510 22.91 5.19 14.02
CA THR A 510 21.98 5.18 15.16
C THR A 510 20.81 4.22 15.00
N ASN A 511 20.68 3.55 13.85
CA ASN A 511 19.57 2.66 13.50
C ASN A 511 20.04 1.25 13.09
N ARG A 512 21.30 0.93 13.38
CA ARG A 512 21.87 -0.40 13.20
C ARG A 512 21.47 -1.30 14.36
N TYR A 513 20.33 -1.95 14.22
CA TYR A 513 19.81 -2.89 15.21
C TYR A 513 19.36 -4.19 14.55
N ASN A 514 19.38 -5.27 15.33
CA ASN A 514 18.98 -6.60 14.90
C ASN A 514 17.90 -7.16 15.82
N LYS A 515 16.96 -7.88 15.25
CA LYS A 515 15.91 -8.62 15.96
C LYS A 515 15.71 -9.97 15.26
N GLU A 516 16.04 -11.08 15.93
CA GLU A 516 15.93 -12.43 15.35
C GLU A 516 14.49 -12.89 15.11
N THR A 517 13.54 -12.35 15.88
CA THR A 517 12.11 -12.65 15.78
C THR A 517 11.37 -11.49 15.15
N THR A 518 10.15 -11.73 14.70
CA THR A 518 9.27 -10.67 14.17
C THR A 518 9.18 -9.51 15.16
N PRO A 519 9.54 -8.29 14.74
CA PRO A 519 9.57 -7.14 15.63
C PRO A 519 8.18 -6.73 16.11
N ASP A 520 8.07 -6.43 17.41
CA ASP A 520 6.82 -5.96 18.02
C ASP A 520 6.38 -4.60 17.49
N TRP A 521 7.34 -3.74 17.06
CA TRP A 521 7.03 -2.43 16.49
C TRP A 521 6.32 -2.48 15.13
N MET A 522 6.26 -3.64 14.48
CA MET A 522 5.45 -3.85 13.28
C MET A 522 3.97 -4.14 13.59
N ASN A 523 3.62 -4.16 14.87
CA ASN A 523 2.24 -4.35 15.33
C ASN A 523 1.70 -3.02 15.87
N PHE A 524 0.78 -2.41 15.13
CA PHE A 524 0.29 -1.06 15.44
C PHE A 524 -0.58 -1.06 16.68
N CYS A 525 -0.46 0.01 17.48
CA CYS A 525 -1.40 0.29 18.55
C CYS A 525 -2.73 0.81 18.00
N ILE A 526 -3.84 0.41 18.64
CA ILE A 526 -5.13 1.03 18.38
C ILE A 526 -5.06 2.48 18.87
N VAL A 527 -5.59 3.38 18.08
CA VAL A 527 -5.50 4.82 18.35
C VAL A 527 -6.38 5.26 19.52
N GLN A 528 -5.89 6.24 20.27
CA GLN A 528 -6.63 6.75 21.43
C GLN A 528 -8.00 7.34 21.05
N THR A 529 -8.15 7.87 19.83
CA THR A 529 -9.44 8.36 19.33
C THR A 529 -10.46 7.24 19.17
N GLU A 530 -10.05 5.99 19.00
CA GLU A 530 -10.96 4.84 19.03
C GLU A 530 -11.20 4.38 20.47
N THR A 531 -10.15 4.09 21.23
CA THR A 531 -10.28 3.51 22.57
C THR A 531 -10.97 4.43 23.59
N ASN A 532 -11.03 5.74 23.35
CA ASN A 532 -11.77 6.69 24.18
C ASN A 532 -13.30 6.57 24.01
N TYR A 533 -13.78 6.06 22.88
CA TYR A 533 -15.21 6.03 22.56
C TYR A 533 -15.76 4.60 22.42
N ASN A 534 -14.95 3.67 21.94
CA ASN A 534 -15.29 2.26 21.80
C ASN A 534 -14.78 1.48 23.01
N THR A 535 -15.65 1.29 24.00
CA THR A 535 -15.27 0.69 25.29
C THR A 535 -14.95 -0.80 25.21
N ALA A 536 -15.35 -1.48 24.15
CA ALA A 536 -15.06 -2.89 23.92
C ALA A 536 -13.74 -3.11 23.15
N CYS A 537 -13.12 -2.05 22.62
CA CYS A 537 -11.90 -2.16 21.82
C CYS A 537 -10.66 -2.20 22.73
N THR A 538 -10.03 -3.36 22.83
CA THR A 538 -8.73 -3.56 23.49
C THR A 538 -7.60 -2.92 22.69
N ASN A 539 -6.43 -2.68 23.30
CA ASN A 539 -5.27 -2.15 22.59
C ASN A 539 -4.16 -3.20 22.47
N ASN A 540 -3.31 -3.06 21.45
CA ASN A 540 -2.04 -3.73 21.39
C ASN A 540 -1.06 -3.08 22.39
N PRO A 541 -0.06 -3.85 22.89
CA PRO A 541 1.01 -3.28 23.70
C PRO A 541 1.73 -2.15 22.94
N GLU A 542 2.19 -1.15 23.68
CA GLU A 542 3.12 -0.15 23.13
C GLU A 542 4.36 -0.88 22.61
N PRO A 543 4.87 -0.50 21.42
CA PRO A 543 6.01 -1.19 20.82
C PRO A 543 7.28 -0.97 21.64
N ASP A 544 8.05 -2.04 21.83
CA ASP A 544 9.40 -1.94 22.33
C ASP A 544 10.30 -1.29 21.27
N TYR A 545 10.98 -0.21 21.68
CA TYR A 545 11.90 0.47 20.79
C TYR A 545 13.24 -0.29 20.74
N PRO A 546 13.79 -0.52 19.54
CA PRO A 546 15.06 -1.25 19.44
C PRO A 546 16.17 -0.44 20.10
N LEU A 547 17.06 -1.19 20.78
CA LEU A 547 18.30 -0.62 21.29
C LEU A 547 19.22 -0.31 20.10
N LYS A 548 19.96 0.80 20.19
CA LYS A 548 21.06 1.10 19.28
C LYS A 548 22.15 0.03 19.40
N ASP A 549 22.99 -0.06 18.37
CA ASP A 549 24.26 -0.77 18.43
C ASP A 549 24.12 -2.26 18.76
N SER A 550 23.26 -2.97 18.05
CA SER A 550 23.26 -4.43 18.07
C SER A 550 24.62 -4.95 17.56
N GLU A 551 25.10 -6.05 18.12
CA GLU A 551 26.26 -6.75 17.57
C GLU A 551 26.07 -7.04 16.08
N GLU A 552 27.14 -6.90 15.31
CA GLU A 552 27.11 -7.16 13.88
C GLU A 552 26.86 -8.65 13.59
N VAL A 553 25.88 -8.92 12.75
CA VAL A 553 25.65 -10.24 12.18
C VAL A 553 26.66 -10.47 11.06
N THR A 554 27.42 -11.54 11.16
CA THR A 554 28.45 -11.91 10.16
C THR A 554 28.07 -13.15 9.34
N THR A 555 26.96 -13.81 9.68
CA THR A 555 26.46 -15.00 8.99
C THR A 555 24.93 -14.89 8.84
N PHE A 556 24.45 -14.91 7.62
CA PHE A 556 23.04 -14.77 7.24
C PHE A 556 22.36 -16.11 6.95
#